data_eb3f0c899df5c2112b2d230e24f2a72e
#
_entry.id   eb3f0c899df5c2112b2d230e24f2a72e
#
_cell.length_a   1.000
_cell.length_b   1.000
_cell.length_c   1.000
_cell.angle_alpha   90.00
_cell.angle_beta   90.00
_cell.angle_gamma   90.00
#
_symmetry.space_group_name_H-M   'P 1'
#
loop_
_entity.id
_entity.type
_entity.pdbx_description
1 polymer ?
#
loop_
_entity_poly.entity_id
_entity_poly.type
_entity_poly.pdbx_seq_one_letter_code
_entity_poly.pdbx_strand_id
1 'polypeptide(L)' 'MFQIVRCILAENGEVTARQPLQPLFDLWEDATAIAEFDSSRLSGDYGYDEARDCWWASDSSGRMYRFEVEQVAAAHVAA' A
#
# COMPACT_ATOMS: atom_id res chain seq x y z
N MET A 1 -7.55 -1.08 -13.75
CA MET A 1 -6.63 -1.94 -13.01
C MET A 1 -6.30 -1.29 -11.68
N PHE A 2 -5.70 -2.02 -10.79
CA PHE A 2 -5.41 -1.54 -9.43
C PHE A 2 -3.93 -1.69 -9.15
N GLN A 3 -3.39 -0.75 -8.39
CA GLN A 3 -1.97 -0.72 -8.06
C GLN A 3 -1.80 -0.47 -6.57
N ILE A 4 -0.89 -1.20 -5.95
CA ILE A 4 -0.55 -0.96 -4.56
C ILE A 4 0.51 0.15 -4.53
N VAL A 5 0.29 1.14 -3.66
CA VAL A 5 1.25 2.21 -3.45
C VAL A 5 1.70 2.15 -2.00
N ARG A 6 3.00 1.96 -1.80
CA ARG A 6 3.55 1.97 -0.45
C ARG A 6 3.92 3.39 -0.08
N CYS A 7 3.30 3.91 0.96
CA CYS A 7 3.57 5.25 1.46
C CYS A 7 4.43 5.14 2.70
N ILE A 8 5.48 5.93 2.77
CA ILE A 8 6.35 6.02 3.94
C ILE A 8 5.92 7.24 4.71
N LEU A 9 5.70 7.09 6.01
CA LEU A 9 5.14 8.15 6.84
C LEU A 9 6.19 8.71 7.78
N ALA A 10 6.14 10.03 7.98
CA ALA A 10 6.92 10.70 9.01
C ALA A 10 6.26 10.45 10.36
N GLU A 11 6.93 10.85 11.44
CA GLU A 11 6.39 10.67 12.79
C GLU A 11 5.07 11.38 12.98
N ASN A 12 4.86 12.50 12.29
CA ASN A 12 3.61 13.24 12.39
C ASN A 12 2.52 12.66 11.49
N GLY A 13 2.78 11.56 10.79
CA GLY A 13 1.79 10.92 9.94
C GLY A 13 1.76 11.42 8.51
N GLU A 14 2.59 12.39 8.16
CA GLU A 14 2.61 12.87 6.78
C GLU A 14 3.35 11.91 5.87
N VAL A 15 2.87 11.80 4.64
CA VAL A 15 3.51 10.96 3.63
C VAL A 15 4.78 11.65 3.15
N THR A 16 5.91 11.00 3.32
CA THR A 16 7.20 11.53 2.88
C THR A 16 7.65 10.91 1.56
N ALA A 17 7.11 9.78 1.18
CA ALA A 17 7.43 9.13 -0.08
C ALA A 17 6.29 8.22 -0.48
N ARG A 18 6.08 8.07 -1.77
CA ARG A 18 5.09 7.17 -2.34
C ARG A 18 5.80 6.28 -3.36
N GLN A 19 5.62 4.99 -3.23
CA GLN A 19 6.31 4.03 -4.08
C GLN A 19 5.28 3.10 -4.71
N PRO A 20 4.91 3.34 -5.97
CA PRO A 20 4.01 2.40 -6.66
C PRO A 20 4.71 1.06 -6.82
N LEU A 21 4.00 -0.01 -6.56
CA LEU A 21 4.56 -1.35 -6.59
C LEU A 21 4.00 -2.14 -7.78
N GLN A 22 4.81 -3.02 -8.32
CA GLN A 22 4.38 -3.95 -9.35
C GLN A 22 4.04 -5.26 -8.68
N PRO A 23 3.16 -6.07 -9.27
CA PRO A 23 2.46 -5.84 -10.54
C PRO A 23 1.17 -5.07 -10.37
N LEU A 24 0.50 -4.79 -11.46
CA LEU A 24 -0.87 -4.29 -11.44
C LEU A 24 -1.82 -5.47 -11.29
N PHE A 25 -3.02 -5.18 -10.79
CA PHE A 25 -4.03 -6.21 -10.53
C PHE A 25 -5.31 -5.86 -11.27
N ASP A 26 -5.99 -6.89 -11.79
CA ASP A 26 -7.28 -6.68 -12.44
C ASP A 26 -8.39 -6.44 -11.41
N LEU A 27 -8.28 -7.03 -10.24
CA LEU A 27 -9.33 -6.97 -9.22
C LEU A 27 -8.82 -6.27 -7.97
N TRP A 28 -9.68 -5.45 -7.39
CA TRP A 28 -9.36 -4.77 -6.14
C TRP A 28 -9.09 -5.77 -5.02
N GLU A 29 -9.85 -6.86 -4.99
CA GLU A 29 -9.68 -7.89 -3.96
C GLU A 29 -8.29 -8.50 -3.98
N ASP A 30 -7.75 -8.72 -5.17
CA ASP A 30 -6.41 -9.30 -5.28
C ASP A 30 -5.36 -8.29 -4.80
N ALA A 31 -5.51 -7.03 -5.18
CA ALA A 31 -4.57 -6.00 -4.76
C ALA A 31 -4.58 -5.83 -3.24
N THR A 32 -5.76 -5.79 -2.63
CA THR A 32 -5.84 -5.58 -1.20
C THR A 32 -5.32 -6.79 -0.42
N ALA A 33 -5.49 -8.00 -0.95
CA ALA A 33 -4.94 -9.20 -0.30
C ALA A 33 -3.41 -9.18 -0.31
N ILE A 34 -2.82 -8.73 -1.40
CA ILE A 34 -1.36 -8.60 -1.46
C ILE A 34 -0.87 -7.44 -0.59
N ALA A 35 -1.64 -6.36 -0.50
CA ALA A 35 -1.30 -5.25 0.40
C ALA A 35 -1.29 -5.73 1.86
N GLU A 36 -2.23 -6.56 2.24
CA GLU A 36 -2.24 -7.15 3.57
C GLU A 36 -1.00 -8.01 3.79
N PHE A 37 -0.69 -8.86 2.82
CA PHE A 37 0.47 -9.74 2.91
C PHE A 37 1.76 -8.93 3.05
N ASP A 38 1.92 -7.89 2.23
CA ASP A 38 3.09 -7.04 2.29
C ASP A 38 3.20 -6.33 3.64
N SER A 39 2.07 -5.87 4.19
CA SER A 39 2.05 -5.23 5.51
C SER A 39 2.54 -6.18 6.58
N SER A 40 2.11 -7.42 6.52
CA SER A 40 2.44 -8.41 7.57
C SER A 40 3.91 -8.79 7.56
N ARG A 41 4.65 -8.44 6.50
CA ARG A 41 6.05 -8.85 6.38
C ARG A 41 7.04 -7.85 6.94
N LEU A 42 6.58 -6.74 7.50
CA LEU A 42 7.49 -5.67 7.91
C LEU A 42 8.00 -5.82 9.34
N SER A 43 7.82 -6.93 9.97
CA SER A 43 8.43 -7.25 11.27
C SER A 43 7.89 -6.49 12.46
N GLY A 44 7.01 -5.54 12.26
CA GLY A 44 6.35 -4.82 13.34
C GLY A 44 4.87 -5.14 13.39
N ASP A 45 4.09 -4.19 13.85
CA ASP A 45 2.64 -4.33 13.88
C ASP A 45 2.05 -4.00 12.51
N TYR A 46 0.85 -4.51 12.26
CA TYR A 46 0.12 -4.11 11.07
C TYR A 46 -1.37 -4.24 11.34
N GLY A 47 -2.16 -3.57 10.52
CA GLY A 47 -3.60 -3.62 10.66
C GLY A 47 -4.28 -2.92 9.50
N TYR A 48 -5.61 -2.88 9.56
CA TYR A 48 -6.43 -2.25 8.53
C TYR A 48 -6.99 -0.95 9.07
N ASP A 49 -6.86 0.13 8.28
CA ASP A 49 -7.38 1.44 8.64
C ASP A 49 -8.68 1.63 7.87
N GLU A 50 -9.81 1.46 8.54
CA GLU A 50 -11.11 1.55 7.89
C GLU A 50 -11.41 2.96 7.39
N ALA A 51 -10.93 3.97 8.08
CA ALA A 51 -11.20 5.34 7.68
C ALA A 51 -10.55 5.68 6.35
N ARG A 52 -9.37 5.11 6.09
CA ARG A 52 -8.65 5.34 4.84
C ARG A 52 -8.75 4.18 3.87
N ASP A 53 -9.38 3.09 4.29
CA ASP A 53 -9.56 1.89 3.47
C ASP A 53 -8.21 1.40 2.94
N CYS A 54 -7.24 1.28 3.82
CA CYS A 54 -5.90 0.82 3.45
C CYS A 54 -5.26 0.06 4.59
N TRP A 55 -4.18 -0.66 4.27
CA TRP A 55 -3.40 -1.38 5.28
C TRP A 55 -2.28 -0.48 5.78
N TRP A 56 -1.94 -0.61 7.05
CA TRP A 56 -0.80 0.09 7.63
C TRP A 56 0.13 -0.93 8.27
N ALA A 57 1.38 -0.55 8.45
CA ALA A 57 2.35 -1.44 9.06
C ALA A 57 3.49 -0.63 9.65
N SER A 58 4.21 -1.24 10.59
CA SER A 58 5.45 -0.67 11.08
C SER A 58 6.57 -1.69 10.89
N ASP A 59 7.79 -1.21 10.74
CA ASP A 59 8.94 -2.09 10.65
C ASP A 59 9.63 -2.18 12.03
N SER A 60 10.72 -2.92 12.10
CA SER A 60 11.41 -3.13 13.37
C SER A 60 12.02 -1.86 13.93
N SER A 61 12.21 -0.83 13.13
CA SER A 61 12.75 0.45 13.60
C SER A 61 11.65 1.39 14.08
N GLY A 62 10.38 0.99 13.93
CA GLY A 62 9.26 1.85 14.30
C GLY A 62 8.79 2.75 13.19
N ARG A 63 9.37 2.66 12.00
CA ARG A 63 8.91 3.45 10.86
C ARG A 63 7.54 2.96 10.42
N MET A 64 6.67 3.90 10.08
CA MET A 64 5.30 3.59 9.69
C MET A 64 5.13 3.64 8.19
N TYR A 65 4.31 2.75 7.68
CA TYR A 65 4.00 2.63 6.27
C TYR A 65 2.51 2.49 6.08
N ARG A 66 2.03 2.86 4.89
CA ARG A 66 0.65 2.65 4.49
C ARG A 66 0.68 2.02 3.11
N PHE A 67 -0.13 0.98 2.94
CA PHE A 67 -0.24 0.30 1.65
C PHE A 67 -1.62 0.61 1.11
N GLU A 68 -1.68 1.52 0.15
CA GLU A 68 -2.92 1.97 -0.44
C GLU A 68 -3.12 1.28 -1.78
N VAL A 69 -4.37 1.02 -2.14
CA VAL A 69 -4.71 0.46 -3.43
C VAL A 69 -5.38 1.56 -4.23
N GLU A 70 -4.82 1.89 -5.39
CA GLU A 70 -5.33 2.94 -6.26
C GLU A 70 -5.80 2.34 -7.55
N GLN A 71 -6.87 2.88 -8.09
CA GLN A 71 -7.31 2.50 -9.42
C GLN A 71 -6.49 3.29 -10.42
N VAL A 72 -5.91 2.60 -11.40
CA VAL A 72 -5.09 3.23 -12.42
C VAL A 72 -5.66 2.90 -13.78
N ALA A 73 -5.35 3.75 -14.76
CA ALA A 73 -5.82 3.52 -16.11
C ALA A 73 -5.21 2.22 -16.63
N ALA A 74 -6.02 1.52 -17.35
CA ALA A 74 -5.51 0.37 -17.98
C ALA A 74 -4.56 0.83 -19.00
N ALA A 75 -3.67 0.39 -19.02
CA ALA A 75 -2.68 0.72 -19.75
C ALA A 75 -2.74 1.29 -20.93
N HIS A 76 -3.26 1.48 -21.34
CA HIS A 76 -3.30 2.11 -22.34
C HIS A 76 -2.22 2.39 -22.89
N VAL A 77 -1.78 1.92 -22.75
CA VAL A 77 -0.76 2.09 -23.12
C VAL A 77 -0.54 2.22 -24.31
N ALA A 78 -1.07 2.13 -24.71
CA ALA A 78 -0.89 2.29 -25.51
C ALA A 78 -0.37 2.70 -26.24
N ALA A 79 -0.28 2.81 -26.24
CA ALA A 79 0.09 3.38 -26.74
C ALA A 79 0.65 3.29 -27.44
#